data_6ad082ad447f1320b777e7e586834d9f
#
_entry.id   6ad082ad447f1320b777e7e586834d9f
#
_cell.length_a   1.000
_cell.length_b   1.000
_cell.length_c   1.000
_cell.angle_alpha   90.00
_cell.angle_beta   90.00
_cell.angle_gamma   90.00
#
_symmetry.space_group_name_H-M   'P 1'
#
loop_
_entity.id
_entity.type
_entity.pdbx_description
1 polymer ?
#
loop_
_entity_poly.entity_id
_entity_poly.type
_entity_poly.pdbx_seq_one_letter_code
_entity_poly.pdbx_strand_id
1 'polypeptide(L)'
;LVLSETSHLPHLVSFALVNIILNTKSIKNIKDYTGGGFRDFARLAHSDGVMWGDICGTNEKNIVTSINMLIKELNLIKNMVKSNDKSLRLYLNGIKAKLDKK
;
A
#
# COMPACT_ATOMS: atom_id res chain seq x y z
N LEU A 1 -4.33 16.67 3.48
CA LEU A 1 -4.26 15.30 4.05
C LEU A 1 -5.10 14.31 3.26
N VAL A 2 -6.30 14.72 2.82
CA VAL A 2 -7.17 13.83 2.04
C VAL A 2 -6.47 13.40 0.74
N LEU A 3 -5.84 14.32 0.02
CA LEU A 3 -5.15 14.00 -1.22
C LEU A 3 -3.95 13.09 -0.98
N SER A 4 -3.22 13.29 0.13
CA SER A 4 -2.10 12.40 0.46
C SER A 4 -2.56 10.98 0.78
N GLU A 5 -3.74 10.81 1.37
CA GLU A 5 -4.29 9.50 1.70
C GLU A 5 -4.91 8.81 0.49
N THR A 6 -5.59 9.56 -0.39
CA THR A 6 -6.37 8.97 -1.48
C THR A 6 -5.61 8.84 -2.79
N SER A 7 -4.52 9.58 -2.97
CA SER A 7 -3.74 9.56 -4.21
C SER A 7 -2.25 9.34 -3.95
N HIS A 8 -1.63 10.21 -3.15
CA HIS A 8 -0.18 10.16 -2.98
C HIS A 8 0.28 8.89 -2.27
N LEU A 9 -0.40 8.51 -1.18
CA LEU A 9 -0.04 7.31 -0.43
C LEU A 9 -0.18 6.03 -1.26
N PRO A 10 -1.30 5.80 -1.99
CA PRO A 10 -1.42 4.60 -2.82
C PRO A 10 -0.31 4.46 -3.85
N HIS A 11 0.14 5.56 -4.47
CA HIS A 11 1.24 5.51 -5.43
C HIS A 11 2.56 5.13 -4.74
N LEU A 12 2.86 5.73 -3.59
CA LEU A 12 4.08 5.41 -2.85
C LEU A 12 4.07 3.97 -2.35
N VAL A 13 2.92 3.47 -1.91
CA VAL A 13 2.74 2.05 -1.53
C VAL A 13 3.03 1.16 -2.73
N SER A 14 2.56 1.53 -3.92
CA SER A 14 2.81 0.77 -5.14
C SER A 14 4.30 0.67 -5.45
N PHE A 15 5.05 1.76 -5.34
CA PHE A 15 6.50 1.74 -5.51
C PHE A 15 7.15 0.79 -4.50
N ALA A 16 6.75 0.88 -3.22
CA ALA A 16 7.33 0.06 -2.16
C ALA A 16 7.05 -1.42 -2.38
N LEU A 17 5.81 -1.78 -2.72
CA LEU A 17 5.42 -3.17 -2.95
C LEU A 17 6.17 -3.77 -4.14
N VAL A 18 6.23 -3.04 -5.25
CA VAL A 18 6.94 -3.50 -6.44
C VAL A 18 8.43 -3.68 -6.13
N ASN A 19 9.02 -2.74 -5.38
CA ASN A 19 10.42 -2.84 -5.00
C ASN A 19 10.70 -4.08 -4.13
N ILE A 20 9.81 -4.39 -3.18
CA ILE A 20 9.94 -5.59 -2.36
C ILE A 20 9.92 -6.85 -3.25
N ILE A 21 8.97 -6.91 -4.18
CA ILE A 21 8.81 -8.07 -5.07
C ILE A 21 10.03 -8.21 -5.97
N LEU A 22 10.52 -7.11 -6.54
CA LEU A 22 11.71 -7.14 -7.42
C LEU A 22 12.97 -7.60 -6.68
N ASN A 23 13.05 -7.35 -5.38
CA ASN A 23 14.20 -7.73 -4.55
C ASN A 23 14.05 -9.11 -3.92
N THR A 24 12.93 -9.80 -4.13
CA THR A 24 12.73 -11.15 -3.61
C THR A 24 13.48 -12.16 -4.47
N LYS A 25 14.47 -12.83 -3.89
CA LYS A 25 15.38 -13.72 -4.62
C LYS A 25 14.71 -14.93 -5.27
N SER A 26 13.59 -15.39 -4.71
CA SER A 26 12.87 -16.54 -5.23
C SER A 26 12.06 -16.22 -6.50
N ILE A 27 11.89 -14.94 -6.84
CA ILE A 27 11.14 -14.50 -8.02
C ILE A 27 12.15 -14.21 -9.14
N LYS A 28 12.29 -15.17 -10.06
CA LYS A 28 13.25 -15.04 -11.16
C LYS A 28 12.69 -14.25 -12.34
N ASN A 29 11.41 -14.40 -12.62
CA ASN A 29 10.75 -13.70 -13.71
C ASN A 29 9.42 -13.15 -13.18
N ILE A 30 9.36 -11.84 -13.01
CA ILE A 30 8.20 -11.18 -12.42
C ILE A 30 6.94 -11.33 -13.29
N LYS A 31 7.12 -11.56 -14.59
CA LYS A 31 5.99 -11.78 -15.50
C LYS A 31 5.22 -13.06 -15.18
N ASP A 32 5.85 -14.01 -14.52
CA ASP A 32 5.22 -15.27 -14.13
C ASP A 32 4.28 -15.11 -12.95
N TYR A 33 4.31 -13.97 -12.25
CA TYR A 33 3.54 -13.70 -11.04
C TYR A 33 2.54 -12.58 -11.26
N THR A 34 1.88 -12.56 -12.43
CA THR A 34 0.99 -11.48 -12.82
C THR A 34 -0.46 -11.76 -12.47
N GLY A 35 -0.79 -11.69 -11.17
CA GLY A 35 -2.19 -11.59 -10.78
C GLY A 35 -2.70 -10.16 -11.01
N GLY A 36 -4.04 -9.98 -10.98
CA GLY A 36 -4.65 -8.66 -11.19
C GLY A 36 -4.16 -7.62 -10.20
N GLY A 37 -3.99 -8.00 -8.94
CA GLY A 37 -3.49 -7.09 -7.91
C GLY A 37 -2.09 -6.59 -8.21
N PHE A 38 -1.17 -7.48 -8.59
CA PHE A 38 0.19 -7.08 -8.93
C PHE A 38 0.21 -6.16 -10.15
N ARG A 39 -0.59 -6.46 -11.17
CA ARG A 39 -0.65 -5.61 -12.38
C ARG A 39 -1.10 -4.20 -12.05
N ASP A 40 -2.06 -4.04 -11.14
CA ASP A 40 -2.52 -2.72 -10.73
C ASP A 40 -1.41 -1.94 -10.02
N PHE A 41 -0.68 -2.57 -9.11
CA PHE A 41 0.44 -1.92 -8.44
C PHE A 41 1.58 -1.60 -9.39
N ALA A 42 1.90 -2.51 -10.30
CA ALA A 42 2.96 -2.28 -11.29
C ALA A 42 2.61 -1.09 -12.19
N ARG A 43 1.35 -0.95 -12.59
CA ARG A 43 0.90 0.19 -13.39
C ARG A 43 1.13 1.51 -12.67
N LEU A 44 0.78 1.57 -11.38
CA LEU A 44 1.00 2.78 -10.58
C LEU A 44 2.49 3.07 -10.41
N ALA A 45 3.31 2.02 -10.24
CA ALA A 45 4.75 2.17 -10.03
C ALA A 45 5.52 2.57 -11.29
N HIS A 46 4.87 2.58 -12.47
CA HIS A 46 5.45 3.11 -13.70
C HIS A 46 5.38 4.63 -13.78
N SER A 47 5.01 5.31 -12.73
CA SER A 47 4.91 6.76 -12.71
C SER A 47 6.28 7.42 -12.69
N ASP A 48 6.34 8.67 -13.19
CA ASP A 48 7.58 9.42 -13.32
C ASP A 48 8.15 9.80 -11.94
N GLY A 49 9.41 9.40 -11.70
CA GLY A 49 10.09 9.66 -10.43
C GLY A 49 10.33 11.14 -10.16
N VAL A 50 10.58 11.95 -11.19
CA VAL A 50 10.78 13.40 -11.01
C VAL A 50 9.47 14.04 -10.55
N MET A 51 8.37 13.73 -11.21
CA MET A 51 7.05 14.24 -10.82
C MET A 51 6.71 13.83 -9.38
N TRP A 52 6.92 12.58 -9.02
CA TRP A 52 6.59 12.10 -7.68
C TRP A 52 7.51 12.64 -6.61
N GLY A 53 8.80 12.88 -6.94
CA GLY A 53 9.71 13.58 -6.06
C GLY A 53 9.23 14.99 -5.75
N ASP A 54 8.75 15.70 -6.76
CA ASP A 54 8.19 17.06 -6.60
C ASP A 54 6.90 17.06 -5.78
N ILE A 55 6.02 16.09 -6.01
CA ILE A 55 4.79 15.95 -5.22
C ILE A 55 5.13 15.72 -3.75
N CYS A 56 6.07 14.83 -3.47
CA CYS A 56 6.49 14.56 -2.10
C CYS A 56 7.13 15.79 -1.45
N GLY A 57 7.91 16.56 -2.20
CA GLY A 57 8.53 17.77 -1.69
C GLY A 57 7.52 18.86 -1.34
N THR A 58 6.48 19.03 -2.16
CA THR A 58 5.48 20.09 -1.95
C THR A 58 4.43 19.71 -0.90
N ASN A 59 4.23 18.41 -0.62
CA ASN A 59 3.23 17.96 0.34
C ASN A 59 3.85 17.06 1.43
N GLU A 60 5.09 17.35 1.80
CA GLU A 60 5.91 16.51 2.66
C GLU A 60 5.23 16.14 3.98
N LYS A 61 4.72 17.13 4.71
CA LYS A 61 4.15 16.91 6.03
C LYS A 61 2.94 15.96 6.00
N ASN A 62 2.05 16.18 5.04
CA ASN A 62 0.86 15.35 4.91
C ASN A 62 1.21 13.94 4.46
N ILE A 63 2.18 13.80 3.56
CA ILE A 63 2.61 12.50 3.06
C ILE A 63 3.28 11.70 4.18
N VAL A 64 4.17 12.33 4.96
CA VAL A 64 4.80 11.66 6.09
C VAL A 64 3.76 11.21 7.12
N THR A 65 2.77 12.06 7.41
CA THR A 65 1.68 11.70 8.31
C THR A 65 0.90 10.50 7.78
N SER A 66 0.57 10.48 6.50
CA SER A 66 -0.15 9.36 5.88
C SER A 66 0.68 8.07 5.90
N ILE A 67 1.97 8.16 5.64
CA ILE A 67 2.86 6.99 5.72
C ILE A 67 2.87 6.44 7.15
N ASN A 68 2.97 7.30 8.15
CA ASN A 68 2.97 6.87 9.55
C ASN A 68 1.65 6.21 9.94
N MET A 69 0.52 6.72 9.43
CA MET A 69 -0.78 6.10 9.64
C MET A 69 -0.83 4.71 9.02
N LEU A 70 -0.28 4.54 7.82
CA LEU A 70 -0.23 3.23 7.16
C LEU A 70 0.65 2.25 7.95
N ILE A 71 1.81 2.69 8.42
CA ILE A 71 2.70 1.85 9.22
C ILE A 71 1.97 1.36 10.47
N LYS A 72 1.23 2.24 11.14
CA LYS A 72 0.45 1.89 12.32
C LYS A 72 -0.62 0.85 12.00
N GLU A 73 -1.35 1.04 10.89
CA GLU A 73 -2.38 0.09 10.46
C GLU A 73 -1.77 -1.26 10.08
N LEU A 74 -0.64 -1.26 9.38
CA LEU A 74 0.04 -2.51 9.00
C LEU A 74 0.53 -3.26 10.23
N ASN A 75 1.03 -2.55 11.25
CA ASN A 75 1.43 -3.19 12.51
C ASN A 75 0.23 -3.82 13.21
N LEU A 76 -0.92 -3.17 13.19
CA LEU A 76 -2.16 -3.71 13.75
C LEU A 76 -2.56 -5.00 13.04
N ILE A 77 -2.57 -4.98 11.71
CA ILE A 77 -2.89 -6.16 10.89
C ILE A 77 -1.88 -7.28 11.15
N LYS A 78 -0.60 -6.93 11.20
CA LYS A 78 0.46 -7.90 11.48
C LYS A 78 0.23 -8.62 12.82
N ASN A 79 -0.13 -7.88 13.85
CA ASN A 79 -0.39 -8.45 15.16
C ASN A 79 -1.62 -9.37 15.14
N MET A 80 -2.65 -9.02 14.40
CA MET A 80 -3.82 -9.88 14.25
C MET A 80 -3.48 -11.16 13.47
N VAL A 81 -2.63 -11.08 12.47
CA VAL A 81 -2.14 -12.25 11.75
C VAL A 81 -1.35 -13.17 12.68
N LYS A 82 -0.49 -12.58 13.52
CA LYS A 82 0.33 -13.36 14.48
C LYS A 82 -0.51 -14.08 15.51
N SER A 83 -1.57 -13.45 16.02
CA SER A 83 -2.40 -14.05 17.05
C SER A 83 -3.23 -15.22 16.53
N ASN A 84 -3.45 -15.26 15.22
CA ASN A 84 -4.16 -16.36 14.53
C ASN A 84 -5.52 -16.64 15.15
N ASP A 85 -6.23 -15.60 15.53
CA ASP A 85 -7.56 -15.70 16.09
C ASP A 85 -8.61 -15.10 15.17
N LYS A 86 -9.84 -14.97 15.66
CA LYS A 86 -10.96 -14.44 14.88
C LYS A 86 -10.90 -12.93 14.66
N SER A 87 -10.00 -12.21 15.33
CA SER A 87 -9.94 -10.74 15.28
C SER A 87 -9.65 -10.22 13.88
N LEU A 88 -8.75 -10.90 13.15
CA LEU A 88 -8.42 -10.47 11.77
C LEU A 88 -9.65 -10.54 10.88
N ARG A 89 -10.39 -11.65 10.93
CA ARG A 89 -11.59 -11.81 10.10
C ARG A 89 -12.63 -10.75 10.43
N LEU A 90 -12.87 -10.50 11.70
CA LEU A 90 -13.83 -9.48 12.13
C LEU A 90 -13.39 -8.09 11.67
N TYR A 91 -12.09 -7.80 11.78
CA TYR A 91 -11.54 -6.51 11.35
C TYR A 91 -11.73 -6.31 9.85
N LEU A 92 -11.37 -7.30 9.04
CA LEU A 92 -11.50 -7.20 7.58
C LEU A 92 -12.95 -7.09 7.13
N ASN A 93 -13.86 -7.85 7.74
CA ASN A 93 -15.29 -7.76 7.45
C ASN A 93 -15.85 -6.40 7.86
N GLY A 94 -15.34 -5.83 8.94
CA GLY A 94 -15.73 -4.48 9.37
C GLY A 94 -15.38 -3.42 8.36
N ILE A 95 -14.20 -3.52 7.73
CA ILE A 95 -13.78 -2.60 6.67
C ILE A 95 -14.72 -2.73 5.47
N LYS A 96 -15.01 -3.97 5.05
CA LYS A 96 -15.92 -4.21 3.93
C LYS A 96 -17.30 -3.60 4.19
N ALA A 97 -17.82 -3.76 5.41
CA ALA A 97 -19.11 -3.21 5.78
C ALA A 97 -19.14 -1.68 5.69
N LYS A 98 -18.06 -1.03 6.15
CA LYS A 98 -17.93 0.43 6.04
C LYS A 98 -17.85 0.88 4.59
N LEU A 99 -17.14 0.14 3.75
CA LEU A 99 -16.99 0.46 2.33
C LEU A 99 -18.34 0.34 1.62
N ASP A 100 -19.11 -0.69 1.93
CA ASP A 100 -20.41 -0.93 1.29
C ASP A 100 -21.44 0.15 1.64
N LYS A 101 -21.27 0.86 2.76
CA LYS A 101 -22.14 1.97 3.14
C LYS A 101 -21.80 3.28 2.44
N LYS A 102 -20.67 3.39 1.82
CA LYS A 102 -20.23 4.60 1.11
C LYS A 102 -20.64 4.55 -0.35
#